data_42f52598f738702bee364b88c1537f9d
#
_entry.id   42f52598f738702bee364b88c1537f9d
#
_cell.length_a   1.000
_cell.length_b   1.000
_cell.length_c   1.000
_cell.angle_alpha   90.00
_cell.angle_beta   90.00
_cell.angle_gamma   90.00
#
_symmetry.space_group_name_H-M   'P 1'
#
loop_
_entity.id
_entity.type
_entity.pdbx_description
1 polymer ?
#
loop_
_entity_poly.entity_id
_entity_poly.type
_entity_poly.pdbx_seq_one_letter_code
_entity_poly.pdbx_strand_id
1 'polypeptide(L)'
;MNKVIIIGRLGADVELRYTQAGAPVANFSVATDESYTDQQGNKVEKTEWHRIIVFQRQAENCAQYIGKGSLVCVEGSIQTRQWQDQNGQQRYTTEIKAQRVQ
;
A
#
# COMPACT_ATOMS: atom_id res chain seq x y z
N MET A 1 15.35 13.42 -2.37
CA MET A 1 13.88 13.37 -2.63
C MET A 1 13.41 11.94 -2.55
N ASN A 2 12.30 11.71 -1.90
CA ASN A 2 11.71 10.39 -1.78
C ASN A 2 10.23 10.50 -2.15
N LYS A 3 9.91 10.13 -3.38
CA LYS A 3 8.55 10.26 -3.89
C LYS A 3 8.17 9.04 -4.70
N VAL A 4 6.98 8.51 -4.43
CA VAL A 4 6.41 7.36 -5.10
C VAL A 4 5.02 7.73 -5.59
N ILE A 5 4.70 7.35 -6.81
CA ILE A 5 3.36 7.51 -7.38
C ILE A 5 2.95 6.14 -7.92
N ILE A 6 1.83 5.62 -7.41
CA ILE A 6 1.32 4.29 -7.77
C ILE A 6 -0.12 4.46 -8.23
N ILE A 7 -0.44 3.87 -9.37
CA ILE A 7 -1.82 3.79 -9.86
C ILE A 7 -2.16 2.30 -10.01
N GLY A 8 -3.20 1.87 -9.32
CA GLY A 8 -3.59 0.47 -9.36
C GLY A 8 -4.87 0.22 -8.57
N ARG A 9 -5.20 -1.06 -8.39
CA ARG A 9 -6.43 -1.47 -7.72
C ARG A 9 -6.12 -2.16 -6.41
N LEU A 10 -7.02 -1.94 -5.43
CA LEU A 10 -6.94 -2.62 -4.15
C LEU A 10 -7.25 -4.10 -4.30
N GLY A 11 -6.45 -4.94 -3.63
CA GLY A 11 -6.68 -6.39 -3.62
C GLY A 11 -7.63 -6.86 -2.54
N ALA A 12 -7.90 -6.01 -1.55
CA ALA A 12 -8.81 -6.29 -0.44
C ALA A 12 -9.33 -4.97 0.11
N ASP A 13 -10.30 -5.05 1.02
CA ASP A 13 -10.82 -3.84 1.66
C ASP A 13 -9.77 -3.21 2.57
N VAL A 14 -9.95 -1.91 2.83
CA VAL A 14 -9.06 -1.13 3.68
C VAL A 14 -9.21 -1.58 5.13
N GLU A 15 -8.08 -1.82 5.79
CA GLU A 15 -8.07 -2.08 7.24
C GLU A 15 -7.86 -0.79 7.98
N LEU A 16 -8.85 -0.37 8.76
CA LEU A 16 -8.79 0.83 9.58
C LEU A 16 -8.59 0.44 11.03
N ARG A 17 -7.60 1.04 11.67
CA ARG A 17 -7.33 0.86 13.10
C ARG A 17 -7.11 2.19 13.75
N TYR A 18 -7.17 2.20 15.07
CA TYR A 18 -6.89 3.38 15.88
C TYR A 18 -5.73 3.07 16.82
N THR A 19 -4.81 4.01 16.93
CA THR A 19 -3.70 3.89 17.90
C THR A 19 -4.24 4.03 19.32
N GLN A 20 -3.40 3.78 20.33
CA GLN A 20 -3.77 3.98 21.73
C GLN A 20 -4.20 5.43 22.01
N ALA A 21 -3.61 6.38 21.29
CA ALA A 21 -3.97 7.79 21.40
C ALA A 21 -5.24 8.15 20.63
N GLY A 22 -5.85 7.17 19.94
CA GLY A 22 -7.09 7.39 19.19
C GLY A 22 -6.89 7.90 17.77
N ALA A 23 -5.67 7.87 17.24
CA ALA A 23 -5.40 8.35 15.89
C ALA A 23 -5.68 7.25 14.86
N PRO A 24 -6.43 7.56 13.78
CA PRO A 24 -6.73 6.55 12.76
C PRO A 24 -5.53 6.23 11.89
N VAL A 25 -5.36 4.95 11.58
CA VAL A 25 -4.34 4.43 10.68
C VAL A 25 -4.99 3.40 9.77
N ALA A 26 -4.79 3.52 8.47
CA ALA A 26 -5.33 2.58 7.51
C ALA A 26 -4.23 1.91 6.71
N ASN A 27 -4.45 0.64 6.39
CA ASN A 27 -3.55 -0.15 5.55
C ASN A 27 -4.32 -0.78 4.42
N PHE A 28 -3.73 -0.80 3.25
CA PHE A 28 -4.26 -1.56 2.13
C PHE A 28 -3.15 -1.87 1.14
N SER A 29 -3.40 -2.83 0.25
CA SER A 29 -2.46 -3.21 -0.79
C SER A 29 -2.99 -2.80 -2.15
N VAL A 30 -2.12 -2.26 -2.98
CA VAL A 30 -2.44 -1.85 -4.34
C VAL A 30 -1.62 -2.69 -5.31
N ALA A 31 -2.29 -3.25 -6.31
CA ALA A 31 -1.65 -4.05 -7.34
C ALA A 31 -1.37 -3.20 -8.57
N THR A 32 -0.13 -3.27 -9.06
CA THR A 32 0.22 -2.70 -10.35
C THR A 32 0.52 -3.83 -11.32
N ASP A 33 -0.01 -3.71 -12.53
CA ASP A 33 0.26 -4.67 -13.59
C ASP A 33 1.57 -4.31 -14.27
N GLU A 34 2.55 -5.23 -14.17
CA GLU A 34 3.89 -5.04 -14.75
C GLU A 34 4.20 -6.14 -15.75
N SER A 35 3.15 -6.66 -16.37
CA SER A 35 3.28 -7.71 -17.39
C SER A 35 4.08 -7.22 -18.58
N TYR A 36 4.81 -8.13 -19.21
CA TYR A 36 5.66 -7.80 -20.34
C TYR A 36 5.69 -8.97 -21.33
N THR A 37 6.23 -8.69 -22.51
CA THR A 37 6.47 -9.71 -23.54
C THR A 37 7.94 -10.07 -23.53
N ASP A 38 8.26 -11.35 -23.40
CA ASP A 38 9.64 -11.82 -23.37
C ASP A 38 10.25 -11.83 -24.78
N GLN A 39 11.51 -12.23 -24.85
CA GLN A 39 12.27 -12.24 -26.13
C GLN A 39 11.71 -13.24 -27.13
N GLN A 40 10.94 -14.23 -26.67
CA GLN A 40 10.35 -15.26 -27.52
C GLN A 40 8.91 -14.92 -27.95
N GLY A 41 8.44 -13.73 -27.61
CA GLY A 41 7.11 -13.27 -27.96
C GLY A 41 6.00 -13.76 -27.03
N ASN A 42 6.35 -14.38 -25.92
CA ASN A 42 5.36 -14.86 -24.95
C ASN A 42 5.03 -13.76 -23.94
N LYS A 43 3.76 -13.68 -23.58
CA LYS A 43 3.32 -12.75 -22.55
C LYS A 43 3.65 -13.33 -21.18
N VAL A 44 4.37 -12.55 -20.38
CA VAL A 44 4.68 -12.90 -18.99
C VAL A 44 3.85 -11.99 -18.10
N GLU A 45 2.94 -12.59 -17.33
CA GLU A 45 2.09 -11.84 -16.41
C GLU A 45 2.84 -11.62 -15.11
N LYS A 46 2.86 -10.37 -14.67
CA LYS A 46 3.53 -9.99 -13.42
C LYS A 46 2.71 -8.91 -12.74
N THR A 47 2.45 -9.13 -11.46
CA THR A 47 1.77 -8.16 -10.60
C THR A 47 2.68 -7.80 -9.46
N GLU A 48 2.86 -6.53 -9.22
CA GLU A 48 3.59 -6.04 -8.05
C GLU A 48 2.58 -5.53 -7.04
N TRP A 49 2.73 -5.97 -5.79
CA TRP A 49 1.87 -5.58 -4.69
C TRP A 49 2.57 -4.55 -3.82
N HIS A 50 1.93 -3.40 -3.64
CA HIS A 50 2.47 -2.31 -2.85
C HIS A 50 1.65 -2.15 -1.58
N ARG A 51 2.35 -2.11 -0.45
CA ARG A 51 1.72 -1.91 0.85
C ARG A 51 1.63 -0.42 1.12
N ILE A 52 0.41 0.07 1.38
CA ILE A 52 0.14 1.49 1.60
C ILE A 52 -0.28 1.68 3.05
N ILE A 53 0.27 2.70 3.69
CA ILE A 53 -0.15 3.12 5.01
C ILE A 53 -0.60 4.59 4.95
N VAL A 54 -1.73 4.88 5.58
CA VAL A 54 -2.37 6.19 5.56
C VAL A 54 -2.72 6.59 6.98
N PHE A 55 -2.56 7.86 7.31
CA PHE A 55 -2.75 8.35 8.67
C PHE A 55 -3.87 9.39 8.71
N GLN A 56 -4.44 9.57 9.92
CA GLN A 56 -5.36 10.65 10.28
C GLN A 56 -6.66 10.59 9.46
N ARG A 57 -7.21 11.72 9.14
CA ARG A 57 -8.49 11.80 8.45
C ARG A 57 -8.49 11.10 7.10
N GLN A 58 -7.38 11.14 6.41
CA GLN A 58 -7.25 10.45 5.13
C GLN A 58 -7.42 8.93 5.28
N ALA A 59 -6.98 8.37 6.40
CA ALA A 59 -7.20 6.96 6.72
C ALA A 59 -8.68 6.64 6.84
N GLU A 60 -9.43 7.49 7.53
CA GLU A 60 -10.87 7.31 7.68
C GLU A 60 -11.60 7.45 6.34
N ASN A 61 -11.18 8.42 5.52
CA ASN A 61 -11.74 8.61 4.19
C ASN A 61 -11.50 7.39 3.30
N CYS A 62 -10.30 6.84 3.32
CA CYS A 62 -10.00 5.63 2.56
C CYS A 62 -10.90 4.47 2.98
N ALA A 63 -11.05 4.25 4.28
CA ALA A 63 -11.90 3.17 4.79
C ALA A 63 -13.37 3.35 4.38
N GLN A 64 -13.82 4.60 4.28
CA GLN A 64 -15.21 4.91 3.95
C GLN A 64 -15.51 4.81 2.45
N TYR A 65 -14.58 5.24 1.60
CA TYR A 65 -14.89 5.49 0.18
C TYR A 65 -14.25 4.50 -0.79
N ILE A 66 -13.21 3.78 -0.39
CA ILE A 66 -12.57 2.80 -1.29
C ILE A 66 -12.54 1.43 -0.64
N GLY A 67 -12.49 0.40 -1.47
CA GLY A 67 -12.46 -0.98 -1.04
C GLY A 67 -11.88 -1.88 -2.11
N LYS A 68 -12.05 -3.18 -1.96
CA LYS A 68 -11.53 -4.18 -2.89
C LYS A 68 -11.94 -3.84 -4.33
N GLY A 69 -10.96 -3.78 -5.23
CA GLY A 69 -11.19 -3.50 -6.64
C GLY A 69 -11.18 -2.04 -7.02
N SER A 70 -11.17 -1.11 -6.06
CA SER A 70 -11.12 0.33 -6.34
C SER A 70 -9.83 0.70 -7.06
N LEU A 71 -9.95 1.54 -8.10
CA LEU A 71 -8.80 2.09 -8.79
C LEU A 71 -8.39 3.38 -8.10
N VAL A 72 -7.13 3.46 -7.69
CA VAL A 72 -6.63 4.61 -6.93
C VAL A 72 -5.29 5.09 -7.48
N CYS A 73 -5.00 6.36 -7.24
CA CYS A 73 -3.69 6.95 -7.44
C CYS A 73 -3.15 7.32 -6.05
N VAL A 74 -2.02 6.75 -5.67
CA VAL A 74 -1.38 6.99 -4.38
C VAL A 74 -0.09 7.75 -4.60
N GLU A 75 0.05 8.88 -3.93
CA GLU A 75 1.31 9.63 -3.90
C GLU A 75 1.85 9.62 -2.48
N GLY A 76 3.13 9.35 -2.34
CA GLY A 76 3.75 9.33 -1.03
C GLY A 76 5.23 9.11 -1.09
N SER A 77 5.76 8.58 -0.02
CA SER A 77 7.18 8.24 0.10
C SER A 77 7.33 6.80 0.52
N ILE A 78 8.43 6.19 0.09
CA ILE A 78 8.76 4.83 0.51
C ILE A 78 9.49 4.88 1.85
N GLN A 79 9.15 3.99 2.75
CA GLN A 79 9.81 3.87 4.04
C GLN A 79 9.96 2.41 4.42
N THR A 80 11.02 2.11 5.15
CA THR A 80 11.25 0.79 5.73
C THR A 80 11.29 0.96 7.23
N ARG A 81 10.41 0.23 7.92
CA ARG A 81 10.41 0.21 9.39
C ARG A 81 10.90 -1.12 9.90
N GLN A 82 11.54 -1.08 11.04
CA GLN A 82 12.10 -2.22 11.72
C GLN A 82 11.19 -2.59 12.89
N TRP A 83 10.94 -3.88 13.07
CA TRP A 83 10.12 -4.37 14.17
C TRP A 83 10.58 -5.75 14.59
N GLN A 84 10.17 -6.18 15.79
CA GLN A 84 10.48 -7.50 16.30
C GLN A 84 9.24 -8.39 16.24
N ASP A 85 9.43 -9.63 15.78
CA ASP A 85 8.34 -10.59 15.79
C ASP A 85 8.23 -11.28 17.17
N GLN A 86 7.31 -12.23 17.28
CA GLN A 86 7.05 -12.93 18.53
C GLN A 86 8.24 -13.74 19.01
N ASN A 87 9.14 -14.12 18.11
CA ASN A 87 10.34 -14.89 18.43
C ASN A 87 11.56 -14.01 18.71
N GLY A 88 11.38 -12.68 18.78
CA GLY A 88 12.45 -11.75 19.02
C GLY A 88 13.33 -11.47 17.81
N GLN A 89 12.99 -11.99 16.64
CA GLN A 89 13.76 -11.73 15.42
C GLN A 89 13.41 -10.38 14.85
N GLN A 90 14.41 -9.66 14.36
CA GLN A 90 14.21 -8.38 13.71
C GLN A 90 13.64 -8.60 12.32
N ARG A 91 12.60 -7.85 12.02
CA ARG A 91 11.94 -7.84 10.72
C ARG A 91 11.92 -6.45 10.15
N TYR A 92 11.83 -6.37 8.84
CA TYR A 92 11.75 -5.10 8.10
C TYR A 92 10.50 -5.12 7.25
N THR A 93 9.77 -4.03 7.24
CA THR A 93 8.62 -3.86 6.36
C THR A 93 8.82 -2.60 5.55
N THR A 94 8.80 -2.76 4.22
CA THR A 94 8.87 -1.66 3.28
C THR A 94 7.46 -1.33 2.83
N GLU A 95 7.09 -0.08 2.95
CA GLU A 95 5.73 0.37 2.66
C GLU A 95 5.76 1.79 2.11
N ILE A 96 4.65 2.21 1.53
CA ILE A 96 4.48 3.56 1.03
C ILE A 96 3.62 4.32 2.03
N LYS A 97 4.18 5.37 2.60
CA LYS A 97 3.44 6.29 3.45
C LYS A 97 2.73 7.28 2.54
N ALA A 98 1.42 7.16 2.44
CA ALA A 98 0.64 7.96 1.52
C ALA A 98 0.52 9.39 2.02
N GLN A 99 0.76 10.34 1.13
CA GLN A 99 0.47 11.75 1.35
C GLN A 99 -0.87 12.10 0.73
N ARG A 100 -1.23 11.40 -0.34
CA ARG A 100 -2.47 11.67 -1.09
C ARG A 100 -2.97 10.38 -1.72
N VAL A 101 -4.26 10.13 -1.60
CA VAL A 101 -4.96 9.02 -2.24
C VAL A 101 -6.14 9.59 -3.01
N GLN A 102 -6.20 9.28 -4.29
CA GLN A 102 -7.27 9.75 -5.17
C GLN A 102 -8.04 8.59 -5.80
#